data_a7640496bf04b95a57d475b4215e0892
#
_entry.id   a7640496bf04b95a57d475b4215e0892
#
_cell.length_a   1.000
_cell.length_b   1.000
_cell.length_c   1.000
_cell.angle_alpha   90.00
_cell.angle_beta   90.00
_cell.angle_gamma   90.00
#
_symmetry.space_group_name_H-M   'P 1'
#
loop_
_entity.id
_entity.type
_entity.pdbx_description
1 polymer ?
#
loop_
_entity_poly.entity_id
_entity_poly.type
_entity_poly.pdbx_seq_one_letter_code
_entity_poly.pdbx_strand_id
1 'polypeptide(L)'
;MRGGTEILVQPRRVYDTPSPESSYTVLIDRLWPRGIKKESIRIDIWAKDLAPSDHLRKWFSHDPEKWDNFRELYRKELCDPKKIEMIESIMKHEDITLLYASKETVYNNAEVFKEILEHFDEFRNNCSENRIH
;
A
#
# COMPACT_ATOMS: atom_id res chain seq x y z
N MET A 1 -20.73 -2.58 14.07
CA MET A 1 -20.38 -1.21 13.65
C MET A 1 -18.99 -0.85 14.14
N ARG A 2 -18.29 -0.10 13.40
CA ARG A 2 -16.91 0.26 13.78
C ARG A 2 -16.84 1.33 14.87
N GLY A 3 -17.95 1.71 15.39
CA GLY A 3 -17.99 2.69 16.48
C GLY A 3 -17.55 4.08 16.08
N GLY A 4 -17.60 4.39 14.80
CA GLY A 4 -17.17 5.67 14.31
C GLY A 4 -15.66 5.83 14.15
N THR A 5 -14.89 4.77 14.45
CA THR A 5 -13.44 4.82 14.28
C THR A 5 -13.10 4.80 12.80
N GLU A 6 -12.33 5.77 12.37
CA GLU A 6 -11.87 5.85 10.99
C GLU A 6 -10.36 5.61 10.94
N ILE A 7 -9.93 4.96 9.87
CA ILE A 7 -8.51 4.75 9.62
C ILE A 7 -7.97 5.99 8.93
N LEU A 8 -6.90 6.55 9.48
CA LEU A 8 -6.19 7.65 8.85
C LEU A 8 -5.00 7.04 8.11
N VAL A 9 -4.97 7.23 6.80
CA VAL A 9 -3.91 6.68 5.97
C VAL A 9 -3.24 7.81 5.20
N GLN A 10 -1.93 7.94 5.37
CA GLN A 10 -1.16 8.97 4.67
C GLN A 10 0.02 8.37 3.94
N PRO A 11 0.06 8.48 2.61
CA PRO A 11 1.27 8.15 1.87
C PRO A 11 2.33 9.22 2.14
N ARG A 12 3.59 8.82 2.22
CA ARG A 12 4.70 9.73 2.48
C ARG A 12 5.96 9.19 1.82
N ARG A 13 6.68 10.07 1.14
CA ARG A 13 7.94 9.65 0.55
C ARG A 13 8.95 9.35 1.65
N VAL A 14 9.68 8.26 1.46
CA VAL A 14 10.66 7.80 2.45
C VAL A 14 11.79 8.82 2.64
N TYR A 15 12.03 9.69 1.65
CA TYR A 15 13.09 10.68 1.70
C TYR A 15 12.67 12.02 2.30
N ASP A 16 11.38 12.15 2.62
CA ASP A 16 10.84 13.38 3.19
C ASP A 16 10.92 13.34 4.72
N THR A 17 10.18 14.22 5.38
CA THR A 17 10.19 14.27 6.85
C THR A 17 9.77 12.94 7.46
N PRO A 18 10.33 12.59 8.63
CA PRO A 18 9.96 11.34 9.28
C PRO A 18 8.46 11.26 9.56
N SER A 19 7.92 10.04 9.55
CA SER A 19 6.52 9.83 9.90
C SER A 19 6.31 10.08 11.38
N PRO A 20 5.09 10.47 11.79
CA PRO A 20 4.79 10.68 13.20
C PRO A 20 5.04 9.41 14.02
N GLU A 21 5.56 9.58 15.24
CA GLU A 21 5.85 8.45 16.10
C GLU A 21 4.61 7.65 16.44
N SER A 22 3.45 8.30 16.47
CA SER A 22 2.19 7.63 16.82
C SER A 22 1.62 6.79 15.68
N SER A 23 2.14 6.92 14.47
CA SER A 23 1.58 6.19 13.35
C SER A 23 2.24 4.82 13.17
N TYR A 24 1.46 3.88 12.66
CA TYR A 24 1.98 2.58 12.25
C TYR A 24 2.58 2.75 10.86
N THR A 25 3.88 2.58 10.74
CA THR A 25 4.61 2.91 9.52
C THR A 25 4.86 1.66 8.69
N VAL A 26 4.36 1.67 7.46
CA VAL A 26 4.42 0.56 6.53
C VAL A 26 5.21 0.97 5.30
N LEU A 27 6.30 0.26 4.99
CA LEU A 27 6.98 0.45 3.72
C LEU A 27 6.30 -0.46 2.70
N ILE A 28 5.71 0.16 1.66
CA ILE A 28 4.87 -0.57 0.69
C ILE A 28 5.58 -0.75 -0.66
N ASP A 29 6.89 -0.73 -0.67
CA ASP A 29 7.69 -0.99 -1.87
C ASP A 29 8.30 -2.38 -1.80
N ARG A 30 8.52 -2.98 -2.97
CA ARG A 30 9.14 -4.30 -3.06
C ARG A 30 10.62 -4.26 -2.76
N LEU A 31 11.29 -3.15 -3.14
CA LEU A 31 12.71 -2.99 -2.94
C LEU A 31 12.98 -2.02 -1.80
N TRP A 32 14.06 -2.27 -1.06
CA TRP A 32 14.48 -1.34 -0.01
C TRP A 32 14.91 -0.01 -0.65
N PRO A 33 14.52 1.12 -0.07
CA PRO A 33 14.85 2.43 -0.66
C PRO A 33 16.36 2.65 -0.74
N ARG A 34 16.81 3.09 -1.90
CA ARG A 34 18.23 3.33 -2.13
C ARG A 34 18.75 4.45 -1.23
N GLY A 35 19.88 4.22 -0.60
CA GLY A 35 20.53 5.23 0.23
C GLY A 35 19.97 5.38 1.64
N ILE A 36 18.97 4.59 2.01
CA ILE A 36 18.36 4.65 3.34
C ILE A 36 18.92 3.51 4.20
N LYS A 37 19.53 3.87 5.33
CA LYS A 37 20.00 2.86 6.29
C LYS A 37 18.85 2.47 7.20
N LYS A 38 18.79 1.20 7.57
CA LYS A 38 17.73 0.70 8.46
C LYS A 38 17.68 1.48 9.77
N GLU A 39 18.83 1.87 10.28
CA GLU A 39 18.93 2.58 11.55
C GLU A 39 18.42 4.02 11.47
N SER A 40 18.34 4.58 10.26
CA SER A 40 17.98 5.99 10.07
C SER A 40 16.49 6.20 9.84
N ILE A 41 15.69 5.12 9.80
CA ILE A 41 14.27 5.24 9.50
C ILE A 41 13.47 4.28 10.39
N ARG A 42 12.35 4.77 10.91
CA ARG A 42 11.45 3.93 11.71
C ARG A 42 10.40 3.32 10.79
N ILE A 43 10.43 2.01 10.68
CA ILE A 43 9.46 1.25 9.90
C ILE A 43 8.95 0.14 10.80
N ASP A 44 7.62 0.06 10.96
CA ASP A 44 7.02 -1.01 11.75
C ASP A 44 6.92 -2.31 10.97
N ILE A 45 6.68 -2.20 9.66
CA ILE A 45 6.67 -3.37 8.79
C ILE A 45 7.13 -2.99 7.38
N TRP A 46 7.95 -3.83 6.79
CA TRP A 46 8.27 -3.75 5.37
C TRP A 46 7.36 -4.75 4.66
N ALA A 47 6.29 -4.25 4.07
CA ALA A 47 5.26 -5.06 3.44
C ALA A 47 5.58 -5.31 1.97
N LYS A 48 6.75 -5.88 1.70
CA LYS A 48 7.18 -6.09 0.32
C LYS A 48 6.28 -7.05 -0.46
N ASP A 49 5.66 -7.99 0.24
CA ASP A 49 4.75 -8.94 -0.41
C ASP A 49 3.41 -8.30 -0.78
N LEU A 50 3.14 -7.11 -0.26
CA LEU A 50 1.94 -6.36 -0.62
C LEU A 50 2.22 -5.29 -1.67
N ALA A 51 3.47 -5.14 -2.10
CA ALA A 51 3.83 -4.23 -3.18
C ALA A 51 3.43 -4.86 -4.53
N PRO A 52 3.29 -4.02 -5.57
CA PRO A 52 3.05 -4.59 -6.92
C PRO A 52 4.19 -5.51 -7.32
N SER A 53 3.88 -6.53 -8.11
CA SER A 53 4.91 -7.42 -8.62
C SER A 53 5.94 -6.62 -9.43
N ASP A 54 7.12 -7.19 -9.56
CA ASP A 54 8.18 -6.56 -10.33
C ASP A 54 7.74 -6.34 -11.78
N HIS A 55 7.05 -7.33 -12.33
CA HIS A 55 6.53 -7.27 -13.68
C HIS A 55 5.53 -6.11 -13.84
N LEU A 56 4.59 -5.99 -12.91
CA LEU A 56 3.57 -4.94 -12.98
C LEU A 56 4.20 -3.56 -12.77
N ARG A 57 5.13 -3.45 -11.84
CA ARG A 57 5.83 -2.19 -11.57
C ARG A 57 6.57 -1.69 -12.80
N LYS A 58 7.28 -2.58 -13.49
CA LYS A 58 8.03 -2.22 -14.68
C LYS A 58 7.12 -1.83 -15.84
N TRP A 59 6.02 -2.56 -15.99
CA TRP A 59 5.05 -2.25 -17.04
C TRP A 59 4.44 -0.86 -16.81
N PHE A 60 4.07 -0.56 -15.58
CA PHE A 60 3.42 0.71 -15.25
C PHE A 60 4.38 1.90 -15.46
N SER A 61 5.58 1.81 -14.88
CA SER A 61 6.62 2.82 -15.01
C SER A 61 6.12 4.26 -14.78
N HIS A 62 5.14 4.41 -13.87
CA HIS A 62 4.53 5.71 -13.50
C HIS A 62 3.93 6.46 -14.69
N ASP A 63 3.49 5.74 -15.71
CA ASP A 63 2.83 6.32 -16.88
C ASP A 63 1.37 6.63 -16.53
N PRO A 64 0.97 7.93 -16.51
CA PRO A 64 -0.41 8.28 -16.13
C PRO A 64 -1.47 7.63 -17.02
N GLU A 65 -1.14 7.35 -18.27
CA GLU A 65 -2.09 6.72 -19.18
C GLU A 65 -2.39 5.29 -18.78
N LYS A 66 -1.50 4.65 -18.04
CA LYS A 66 -1.67 3.28 -17.56
C LYS A 66 -2.27 3.22 -16.17
N TRP A 67 -2.60 4.37 -15.57
CA TRP A 67 -2.98 4.43 -14.16
C TRP A 67 -4.20 3.57 -13.83
N ASP A 68 -5.28 3.70 -14.59
CA ASP A 68 -6.49 2.95 -14.30
C ASP A 68 -6.27 1.44 -14.40
N ASN A 69 -5.53 1.00 -15.42
CA ASN A 69 -5.21 -0.41 -15.57
C ASN A 69 -4.26 -0.89 -14.49
N PHE A 70 -3.30 -0.06 -14.12
CA PHE A 70 -2.39 -0.39 -13.03
C PHE A 70 -3.14 -0.62 -11.73
N ARG A 71 -4.09 0.26 -11.40
CA ARG A 71 -4.88 0.13 -10.18
C ARG A 71 -5.63 -1.20 -10.15
N GLU A 72 -6.26 -1.57 -11.26
CA GLU A 72 -6.99 -2.82 -11.33
C GLU A 72 -6.08 -4.03 -11.22
N LEU A 73 -4.98 -4.02 -11.94
CA LEU A 73 -4.04 -5.14 -11.92
C LEU A 73 -3.40 -5.32 -10.55
N TYR A 74 -3.05 -4.22 -9.90
CA TYR A 74 -2.48 -4.28 -8.56
C TYR A 74 -3.49 -4.85 -7.57
N ARG A 75 -4.75 -4.38 -7.64
CA ARG A 75 -5.81 -4.93 -6.79
C ARG A 75 -5.98 -6.42 -6.99
N LYS A 76 -5.91 -6.89 -8.23
CA LYS A 76 -6.00 -8.32 -8.51
C LYS A 76 -4.85 -9.11 -7.91
N GLU A 77 -3.66 -8.54 -7.95
CA GLU A 77 -2.49 -9.19 -7.34
C GLU A 77 -2.68 -9.36 -5.84
N LEU A 78 -3.39 -8.43 -5.21
CA LEU A 78 -3.62 -8.47 -3.77
C LEU A 78 -4.80 -9.36 -3.37
N CYS A 79 -5.56 -9.88 -4.32
CA CYS A 79 -6.65 -10.80 -4.07
C CYS A 79 -6.12 -12.20 -3.81
N ASP A 80 -5.47 -12.36 -2.69
CA ASP A 80 -4.86 -13.61 -2.25
C ASP A 80 -5.12 -13.74 -0.75
N PRO A 81 -5.55 -14.92 -0.26
CA PRO A 81 -5.90 -15.06 1.16
C PRO A 81 -4.81 -14.62 2.13
N LYS A 82 -3.56 -14.95 1.85
CA LYS A 82 -2.46 -14.56 2.73
C LYS A 82 -2.23 -13.07 2.71
N LYS A 83 -2.33 -12.45 1.54
CA LYS A 83 -2.15 -11.00 1.41
C LYS A 83 -3.30 -10.26 2.08
N ILE A 84 -4.52 -10.74 1.92
CA ILE A 84 -5.69 -10.15 2.58
C ILE A 84 -5.52 -10.21 4.09
N GLU A 85 -5.02 -11.32 4.62
CA GLU A 85 -4.74 -11.46 6.05
C GLU A 85 -3.72 -10.43 6.51
N MET A 86 -2.66 -10.21 5.73
CA MET A 86 -1.66 -9.19 6.05
C MET A 86 -2.28 -7.79 6.05
N ILE A 87 -3.14 -7.51 5.07
CA ILE A 87 -3.82 -6.22 5.00
C ILE A 87 -4.69 -6.01 6.24
N GLU A 88 -5.44 -7.04 6.62
CA GLU A 88 -6.28 -6.96 7.82
C GLU A 88 -5.46 -6.69 9.07
N SER A 89 -4.28 -7.27 9.15
CA SER A 89 -3.37 -7.03 10.28
C SER A 89 -2.94 -5.57 10.34
N ILE A 90 -2.62 -4.98 9.19
CA ILE A 90 -2.25 -3.56 9.12
C ILE A 90 -3.44 -2.69 9.57
N MET A 91 -4.65 -3.06 9.17
CA MET A 91 -5.85 -2.30 9.46
C MET A 91 -6.27 -2.30 10.93
N LYS A 92 -5.61 -3.07 11.77
CA LYS A 92 -5.85 -3.02 13.21
C LYS A 92 -5.36 -1.70 13.80
N HIS A 93 -4.55 -0.97 13.07
CA HIS A 93 -4.02 0.31 13.49
C HIS A 93 -4.87 1.44 12.92
N GLU A 94 -5.10 2.49 13.71
CA GLU A 94 -5.96 3.59 13.30
C GLU A 94 -5.24 4.67 12.50
N ASP A 95 -3.93 4.82 12.73
CA ASP A 95 -3.11 5.85 12.09
C ASP A 95 -1.98 5.15 11.36
N ILE A 96 -2.04 5.18 10.04
CA ILE A 96 -1.12 4.42 9.19
C ILE A 96 -0.38 5.36 8.25
N THR A 97 0.94 5.24 8.20
CA THR A 97 1.76 5.94 7.22
C THR A 97 2.27 4.91 6.21
N LEU A 98 2.01 5.17 4.93
CA LEU A 98 2.50 4.32 3.85
C LEU A 98 3.72 4.97 3.22
N LEU A 99 4.90 4.39 3.45
CA LEU A 99 6.13 4.91 2.89
C LEU A 99 6.40 4.33 1.52
N TYR A 100 6.86 5.18 0.62
CA TYR A 100 7.25 4.79 -0.73
C TYR A 100 8.47 5.62 -1.15
N ALA A 101 9.24 5.11 -2.12
CA ALA A 101 10.49 5.75 -2.53
C ALA A 101 10.39 6.56 -3.82
N SER A 102 9.39 6.30 -4.64
CA SER A 102 9.21 6.93 -5.93
C SER A 102 9.16 8.46 -5.84
N LYS A 103 9.63 9.15 -6.88
CA LYS A 103 9.48 10.60 -6.97
C LYS A 103 8.07 10.99 -7.38
N GLU A 104 7.34 10.06 -7.98
CA GLU A 104 5.97 10.28 -8.41
C GLU A 104 5.04 10.30 -7.19
N THR A 105 4.39 11.42 -6.91
CA THR A 105 3.58 11.58 -5.70
C THR A 105 2.09 11.34 -5.93
N VAL A 106 1.66 11.19 -7.16
CA VAL A 106 0.25 10.99 -7.47
C VAL A 106 -0.02 9.59 -7.99
N TYR A 107 0.73 9.17 -9.01
CA TYR A 107 0.52 7.89 -9.69
C TYR A 107 1.51 6.85 -9.15
N ASN A 108 1.28 6.43 -7.92
CA ASN A 108 2.18 5.45 -7.29
C ASN A 108 1.37 4.39 -6.53
N ASN A 109 2.06 3.31 -6.16
CA ASN A 109 1.43 2.18 -5.49
C ASN A 109 0.85 2.53 -4.12
N ALA A 110 1.47 3.47 -3.40
CA ALA A 110 0.98 3.84 -2.07
C ALA A 110 -0.41 4.47 -2.16
N GLU A 111 -0.68 5.24 -3.22
CA GLU A 111 -2.00 5.83 -3.40
C GLU A 111 -3.06 4.76 -3.65
N VAL A 112 -2.74 3.72 -4.39
CA VAL A 112 -3.67 2.59 -4.59
C VAL A 112 -3.90 1.85 -3.28
N PHE A 113 -2.84 1.59 -2.55
CA PHE A 113 -2.95 0.86 -1.28
C PHE A 113 -3.76 1.65 -0.26
N LYS A 114 -3.62 2.98 -0.26
CA LYS A 114 -4.45 3.85 0.56
C LYS A 114 -5.92 3.65 0.26
N GLU A 115 -6.29 3.64 -1.02
CA GLU A 115 -7.67 3.42 -1.43
C GLU A 115 -8.19 2.06 -0.93
N ILE A 116 -7.36 1.04 -1.03
CA ILE A 116 -7.73 -0.29 -0.58
C ILE A 116 -8.03 -0.29 0.92
N LEU A 117 -7.19 0.35 1.71
CA LEU A 117 -7.40 0.41 3.16
C LEU A 117 -8.66 1.21 3.51
N GLU A 118 -8.90 2.31 2.80
CA GLU A 118 -10.06 3.16 3.06
C GLU A 118 -11.38 2.52 2.64
N HIS A 119 -11.33 1.61 1.68
CA HIS A 119 -12.51 0.94 1.13
C HIS A 119 -12.32 -0.57 1.13
N PHE A 120 -11.84 -1.07 2.24
CA PHE A 120 -11.43 -2.48 2.32
C PHE A 120 -12.57 -3.46 2.08
N ASP A 121 -13.75 -3.18 2.60
CA ASP A 121 -14.88 -4.10 2.42
C ASP A 121 -15.24 -4.25 0.94
N GLU A 122 -15.23 -3.13 0.22
CA GLU A 122 -15.48 -3.14 -1.22
C GLU A 122 -14.40 -3.93 -1.96
N PHE A 123 -13.14 -3.69 -1.61
CA PHE A 123 -12.02 -4.41 -2.20
C PHE A 123 -12.17 -5.92 -1.97
N ARG A 124 -12.45 -6.30 -0.72
CA ARG A 124 -12.57 -7.71 -0.36
C ARG A 124 -13.73 -8.39 -1.07
N ASN A 125 -14.87 -7.69 -1.19
CA ASN A 125 -16.02 -8.21 -1.91
C ASN A 125 -15.72 -8.42 -3.38
N ASN A 126 -14.99 -7.49 -3.99
CA ASN A 126 -14.59 -7.62 -5.40
C ASN A 126 -13.66 -8.81 -5.61
N CYS A 127 -12.78 -9.08 -4.66
CA CYS A 127 -11.92 -10.26 -4.72
C CYS A 127 -12.75 -11.54 -4.72
N SER A 128 -13.75 -11.61 -3.85
CA SER A 128 -14.62 -12.78 -3.75
C SER A 128 -15.40 -13.01 -5.03
N GLU A 129 -15.93 -11.95 -5.63
CA GLU A 129 -16.66 -12.05 -6.87
C GLU A 129 -15.78 -12.56 -8.01
N ASN A 130 -14.55 -12.01 -8.11
CA ASN A 130 -13.62 -12.42 -9.17
C ASN A 130 -13.18 -13.88 -9.01
N ARG A 131 -13.17 -14.40 -7.80
CA ARG A 131 -12.75 -15.78 -7.54
C ARG A 131 -13.83 -16.81 -7.91
N ILE A 132 -15.06 -16.38 -8.02
CA ILE A 132 -16.16 -17.26 -8.41
C ILE A 132 -16.10 -17.54 -9.92
N HIS A 133 -15.55 -16.65 -10.66
CA HIS A 133 -15.44 -16.79 -12.11
C HIS A 133 -14.08 -17.36 -12.48
#